data_304e06e55d79acfa4b82a5048ce35676
#
_entry.id   304e06e55d79acfa4b82a5048ce35676
#
_cell.length_a   1.000
_cell.length_b   1.000
_cell.length_c   1.000
_cell.angle_alpha   90.00
_cell.angle_beta   90.00
_cell.angle_gamma   90.00
#
_symmetry.space_group_name_H-M   'P 1'
#
loop_
_entity.id
_entity.type
_entity.pdbx_description
1 polymer ?
#
loop_
_entity_poly.entity_id
_entity_poly.type
_entity_poly.pdbx_seq_one_letter_code
_entity_poly.pdbx_strand_id
1 'polypeptide(L)'
;PYTASKHALEGFTDSLRRELMIHDIDVVLIQPGPIRTPIWEKAPDIENNPFINTEYESALRKFTKGYIKIGLKGLSPHVIGERVVKIMNTNKPKTRHVITPNIFKDYLIPGYLPDRIVDRLTAKMLGLFKK
;
A
#
# COMPACT_ATOMS: atom_id res chain seq x y z
N PRO A 1 -7.70 0.29 10.94
CA PRO A 1 -7.45 1.75 11.00
C PRO A 1 -6.53 2.26 9.89
N TYR A 2 -5.36 1.60 9.65
CA TYR A 2 -4.37 2.03 8.67
C TYR A 2 -4.94 2.14 7.24
N THR A 3 -5.60 1.10 6.75
CA THR A 3 -6.21 1.12 5.40
C THR A 3 -7.27 2.21 5.29
N ALA A 4 -8.11 2.36 6.29
CA ALA A 4 -9.13 3.42 6.33
C ALA A 4 -8.50 4.81 6.26
N SER A 5 -7.39 5.07 6.99
CA SER A 5 -6.68 6.36 6.92
C SER A 5 -6.08 6.63 5.54
N LYS A 6 -5.62 5.59 4.83
CA LYS A 6 -5.11 5.74 3.46
C LYS A 6 -6.21 6.07 2.45
N HIS A 7 -7.36 5.42 2.55
CA HIS A 7 -8.53 5.79 1.73
C HIS A 7 -9.05 7.19 2.02
N ALA A 8 -9.06 7.60 3.31
CA ALA A 8 -9.41 8.97 3.68
C ALA A 8 -8.46 10.00 3.04
N LEU A 9 -7.15 9.72 3.02
CA LEU A 9 -6.17 10.58 2.35
C LEU A 9 -6.43 10.70 0.84
N GLU A 10 -6.81 9.61 0.18
CA GLU A 10 -7.16 9.64 -1.25
C GLU A 10 -8.39 10.50 -1.52
N GLY A 11 -9.46 10.31 -0.74
CA GLY A 11 -10.67 11.12 -0.85
C GLY A 11 -10.43 12.61 -0.56
N PHE A 12 -9.63 12.90 0.48
CA PHE A 12 -9.19 14.26 0.79
C PHE A 12 -8.42 14.89 -0.38
N THR A 13 -7.45 14.15 -0.96
CA THR A 13 -6.66 14.63 -2.09
C THR A 13 -7.54 14.93 -3.32
N ASP A 14 -8.54 14.09 -3.59
CA ASP A 14 -9.47 14.31 -4.70
C ASP A 14 -10.34 15.56 -4.49
N SER A 15 -10.77 15.84 -3.25
CA SER A 15 -11.52 17.06 -2.92
C SER A 15 -10.62 18.29 -3.05
N LEU A 16 -9.46 18.26 -2.42
CA LEU A 16 -8.49 19.35 -2.47
C LEU A 16 -8.10 19.72 -3.91
N ARG A 17 -7.89 18.70 -4.76
CA ARG A 17 -7.59 18.93 -6.18
C ARG A 17 -8.69 19.71 -6.89
N ARG A 18 -9.96 19.42 -6.61
CA ARG A 18 -11.10 20.13 -7.21
C ARG A 18 -11.21 21.55 -6.69
N GLU A 19 -11.00 21.75 -5.39
CA GLU A 19 -11.05 23.08 -4.76
C GLU A 19 -9.97 24.02 -5.30
N LEU A 20 -8.76 23.47 -5.55
CA LEU A 20 -7.61 24.26 -6.00
C LEU A 20 -7.56 24.51 -7.51
N MET A 21 -8.50 23.94 -8.29
CA MET A 21 -8.57 24.19 -9.75
C MET A 21 -8.72 25.66 -10.09
N ILE A 22 -9.41 26.45 -9.27
CA ILE A 22 -9.59 27.91 -9.49
C ILE A 22 -8.27 28.68 -9.38
N HIS A 23 -7.26 28.09 -8.75
CA HIS A 23 -5.93 28.69 -8.56
C HIS A 23 -4.88 28.11 -9.50
N ASP A 24 -5.28 27.24 -10.45
CA ASP A 24 -4.38 26.52 -11.37
C ASP A 24 -3.28 25.74 -10.63
N ILE A 25 -3.64 25.16 -9.47
CA ILE A 25 -2.74 24.34 -8.65
C ILE A 25 -3.02 22.86 -8.89
N ASP A 26 -1.99 22.15 -9.38
CA ASP A 26 -2.04 20.70 -9.55
C ASP A 26 -1.83 19.98 -8.22
N VAL A 27 -2.79 19.15 -7.84
CA VAL A 27 -2.68 18.24 -6.68
C VAL A 27 -2.51 16.82 -7.18
N VAL A 28 -1.39 16.20 -6.81
CA VAL A 28 -0.99 14.88 -7.29
C VAL A 28 -0.90 13.90 -6.13
N LEU A 29 -1.56 12.76 -6.27
CA LEU A 29 -1.48 11.65 -5.33
C LEU A 29 -0.40 10.66 -5.77
N ILE A 30 0.57 10.42 -4.90
CA ILE A 30 1.59 9.39 -5.10
C ILE A 30 1.25 8.18 -4.24
N GLN A 31 1.12 7.02 -4.87
CA GLN A 31 0.75 5.76 -4.27
C GLN A 31 1.93 4.77 -4.41
N PRO A 32 2.92 4.85 -3.50
CA PRO A 32 4.04 3.93 -3.56
C PRO A 32 3.61 2.54 -3.07
N GLY A 33 4.08 1.52 -3.75
CA GLY A 33 4.10 0.16 -3.24
C GLY A 33 5.15 0.00 -2.12
N PRO A 34 5.59 -1.22 -1.82
CA PRO A 34 6.60 -1.44 -0.81
C PRO A 34 7.90 -0.68 -1.13
N ILE A 35 8.40 0.07 -0.14
CA ILE A 35 9.67 0.79 -0.21
C ILE A 35 10.64 0.13 0.77
N ARG A 36 11.83 -0.23 0.30
CA ARG A 36 12.87 -0.83 1.12
C ARG A 36 13.49 0.22 2.06
N THR A 37 13.06 0.19 3.30
CA THR A 37 13.50 1.09 4.38
C THR A 37 13.87 0.29 5.62
N PRO A 38 14.62 0.84 6.58
CA PRO A 38 14.99 0.15 7.83
C PRO A 38 13.80 -0.31 8.69
N ILE A 39 12.59 0.15 8.41
CA ILE A 39 11.38 -0.33 9.13
C ILE A 39 11.17 -1.84 8.99
N TRP A 40 11.63 -2.43 7.89
CA TRP A 40 11.49 -3.86 7.61
C TRP A 40 12.50 -4.73 8.37
N GLU A 41 13.57 -4.11 8.89
CA GLU A 41 14.60 -4.77 9.70
C GLU A 41 14.17 -4.88 11.16
N LYS A 42 13.24 -4.01 11.59
CA LYS A 42 12.62 -4.08 12.90
C LYS A 42 11.56 -5.16 12.87
N ALA A 43 11.88 -6.35 13.34
CA ALA A 43 10.88 -7.41 13.49
C ALA A 43 9.72 -6.89 14.36
N PRO A 44 8.47 -6.99 13.92
CA PRO A 44 7.34 -6.70 14.79
C PRO A 44 7.42 -7.60 16.02
N ASP A 45 7.21 -7.03 17.18
CA ASP A 45 7.11 -7.81 18.41
C ASP A 45 5.80 -8.61 18.39
N ILE A 46 5.88 -9.81 17.82
CA ILE A 46 4.73 -10.69 17.68
C ILE A 46 4.33 -11.25 19.04
N GLU A 47 5.31 -11.55 19.89
CA GLU A 47 5.04 -12.23 21.17
C GLU A 47 4.28 -11.33 22.16
N ASN A 48 4.45 -10.02 22.10
CA ASN A 48 3.68 -9.06 22.87
C ASN A 48 2.44 -8.51 22.13
N ASN A 49 2.07 -9.10 21.00
CA ASN A 49 0.90 -8.67 20.25
C ASN A 49 -0.38 -9.19 20.93
N PRO A 50 -1.43 -8.33 21.13
CA PRO A 50 -2.67 -8.75 21.81
C PRO A 50 -3.44 -9.87 21.12
N PHE A 51 -3.11 -10.21 19.87
CA PHE A 51 -3.72 -11.33 19.14
C PHE A 51 -2.94 -12.64 19.23
N ILE A 52 -1.86 -12.69 20.01
CA ILE A 52 -1.19 -13.95 20.38
C ILE A 52 -2.14 -14.74 21.29
N ASN A 53 -2.11 -16.07 21.19
CA ASN A 53 -3.02 -17.01 21.88
C ASN A 53 -4.51 -16.83 21.49
N THR A 54 -4.78 -16.22 20.35
CA THR A 54 -6.13 -16.14 19.76
C THR A 54 -6.19 -16.94 18.46
N GLU A 55 -7.38 -17.11 17.92
CA GLU A 55 -7.59 -17.74 16.60
C GLU A 55 -6.87 -17.03 15.45
N TYR A 56 -6.43 -15.78 15.66
CA TYR A 56 -5.70 -14.97 14.68
C TYR A 56 -4.19 -15.16 14.69
N GLU A 57 -3.61 -15.82 15.67
CA GLU A 57 -2.15 -15.94 15.80
C GLU A 57 -1.49 -16.53 14.55
N SER A 58 -2.02 -17.63 14.02
CA SER A 58 -1.46 -18.26 12.81
C SER A 58 -1.48 -17.32 11.61
N ALA A 59 -2.58 -16.57 11.43
CA ALA A 59 -2.71 -15.59 10.36
C ALA A 59 -1.76 -14.41 10.56
N LEU A 60 -1.61 -13.92 11.80
CA LEU A 60 -0.69 -12.85 12.16
C LEU A 60 0.75 -13.24 11.84
N ARG A 61 1.20 -14.40 12.22
CA ARG A 61 2.57 -14.91 11.94
C ARG A 61 2.83 -15.02 10.44
N LYS A 62 1.87 -15.54 9.66
CA LYS A 62 1.97 -15.62 8.19
C LYS A 62 2.00 -14.25 7.55
N PHE A 63 1.11 -13.35 7.99
CA PHE A 63 1.04 -11.98 7.49
C PHE A 63 2.35 -11.25 7.73
N THR A 64 2.87 -11.26 8.95
CA THR A 64 4.11 -10.57 9.31
C THR A 64 5.30 -11.08 8.50
N LYS A 65 5.46 -12.40 8.39
CA LYS A 65 6.53 -13.01 7.59
C LYS A 65 6.43 -12.61 6.10
N GLY A 66 5.23 -12.65 5.55
CA GLY A 66 4.96 -12.26 4.15
C GLY A 66 5.21 -10.77 3.94
N TYR A 67 4.73 -9.92 4.86
CA TYR A 67 4.85 -8.47 4.80
C TYR A 67 6.31 -8.00 4.83
N ILE A 68 7.12 -8.54 5.74
CA ILE A 68 8.56 -8.24 5.80
C ILE A 68 9.25 -8.66 4.50
N LYS A 69 8.97 -9.87 4.00
CA LYS A 69 9.56 -10.37 2.74
C LYS A 69 9.23 -9.47 1.54
N ILE A 70 8.00 -8.95 1.47
CA ILE A 70 7.59 -8.01 0.42
C ILE A 70 8.30 -6.67 0.59
N GLY A 71 8.38 -6.15 1.82
CA GLY A 71 9.03 -4.89 2.12
C GLY A 71 10.53 -4.87 1.78
N LEU A 72 11.25 -5.94 2.12
CA LEU A 72 12.68 -6.08 1.79
C LEU A 72 12.94 -6.14 0.28
N LYS A 73 11.97 -6.58 -0.52
CA LYS A 73 12.01 -6.59 -1.99
C LYS A 73 11.45 -5.31 -2.63
N GLY A 74 11.06 -4.35 -1.82
CA GLY A 74 10.49 -3.08 -2.28
C GLY A 74 11.48 -2.23 -3.08
N LEU A 75 10.96 -1.19 -3.71
CA LEU A 75 11.76 -0.20 -4.42
C LEU A 75 12.68 0.57 -3.46
N SER A 76 13.82 1.03 -3.95
CA SER A 76 14.67 1.91 -3.14
C SER A 76 13.99 3.28 -2.95
N PRO A 77 14.20 3.96 -1.82
CA PRO A 77 13.70 5.32 -1.61
C PRO A 77 14.16 6.29 -2.70
N HIS A 78 15.34 6.09 -3.24
CA HIS A 78 15.89 6.92 -4.33
C HIS A 78 15.01 6.88 -5.59
N VAL A 79 14.54 5.70 -6.00
CA VAL A 79 13.62 5.56 -7.15
C VAL A 79 12.32 6.33 -6.93
N ILE A 80 11.81 6.34 -5.70
CA ILE A 80 10.61 7.13 -5.37
C ILE A 80 10.93 8.63 -5.46
N GLY A 81 12.06 9.08 -4.90
CA GLY A 81 12.50 10.47 -4.98
C GLY A 81 12.65 10.96 -6.41
N GLU A 82 13.32 10.22 -7.28
CA GLU A 82 13.47 10.54 -8.70
C GLU A 82 12.10 10.69 -9.40
N ARG A 83 11.15 9.79 -9.08
CA ARG A 83 9.80 9.86 -9.63
C ARG A 83 9.06 11.10 -9.15
N VAL A 84 9.19 11.48 -7.88
CA VAL A 84 8.60 12.72 -7.33
C VAL A 84 9.16 13.94 -8.08
N VAL A 85 10.48 14.07 -8.19
CA VAL A 85 11.12 15.16 -8.92
C VAL A 85 10.66 15.22 -10.37
N LYS A 86 10.56 14.07 -11.04
CA LYS A 86 10.04 14.01 -12.42
C LYS A 86 8.60 14.53 -12.52
N ILE A 87 7.74 14.16 -11.58
CA ILE A 87 6.34 14.59 -11.53
C ILE A 87 6.27 16.10 -11.32
N MET A 88 7.05 16.64 -10.38
CA MET A 88 7.10 18.09 -10.09
C MET A 88 7.55 18.94 -11.31
N ASN A 89 8.41 18.36 -12.15
CA ASN A 89 8.90 19.04 -13.37
C ASN A 89 8.03 18.74 -14.62
N THR A 90 6.90 18.03 -14.45
CA THR A 90 5.99 17.71 -15.56
C THR A 90 4.89 18.76 -15.64
N ASN A 91 4.73 19.40 -16.81
CA ASN A 91 3.59 20.25 -17.05
C ASN A 91 2.31 19.41 -17.12
N LYS A 92 1.29 19.75 -16.32
CA LYS A 92 0.02 19.02 -16.21
C LYS A 92 0.23 17.52 -15.90
N PRO A 93 0.77 17.19 -14.72
CA PRO A 93 1.01 15.80 -14.34
C PRO A 93 -0.31 15.04 -14.19
N LYS A 94 -0.26 13.72 -14.31
CA LYS A 94 -1.42 12.88 -13.96
C LYS A 94 -1.77 13.07 -12.50
N THR A 95 -3.05 12.98 -12.17
CA THR A 95 -3.52 13.17 -10.79
C THR A 95 -3.13 12.05 -9.83
N ARG A 96 -2.83 10.84 -10.35
CA ARG A 96 -2.43 9.66 -9.56
C ARG A 96 -1.22 8.98 -10.18
N HIS A 97 -0.23 8.67 -9.36
CA HIS A 97 0.98 7.94 -9.74
C HIS A 97 1.20 6.74 -8.84
N VAL A 98 0.90 5.57 -9.36
CA VAL A 98 1.24 4.30 -8.70
C VAL A 98 2.70 3.96 -9.03
N ILE A 99 3.52 3.77 -8.00
CA ILE A 99 4.95 3.48 -8.13
C ILE A 99 5.24 2.17 -7.41
N THR A 100 5.29 1.08 -8.14
CA THR A 100 5.46 -0.28 -7.60
C THR A 100 6.36 -1.10 -8.53
N PRO A 101 7.03 -2.16 -8.04
CA PRO A 101 7.85 -3.03 -8.86
C PRO A 101 7.10 -3.67 -10.02
N ASN A 102 5.84 -4.03 -9.82
CA ASN A 102 5.00 -4.64 -10.85
C ASN A 102 3.57 -4.11 -10.77
N ILE A 103 3.28 -3.09 -11.59
CA ILE A 103 1.98 -2.42 -11.58
C ILE A 103 0.80 -3.36 -11.89
N PHE A 104 1.00 -4.35 -12.75
CA PHE A 104 -0.06 -5.29 -13.10
C PHE A 104 -0.42 -6.16 -11.91
N LYS A 105 0.55 -6.77 -11.26
CA LYS A 105 0.36 -7.70 -10.15
C LYS A 105 -0.03 -6.99 -8.86
N ASP A 106 0.60 -5.85 -8.60
CA ASP A 106 0.50 -5.18 -7.30
C ASP A 106 -0.68 -4.21 -7.21
N TYR A 107 -1.19 -3.75 -8.35
CA TYR A 107 -2.24 -2.73 -8.40
C TYR A 107 -3.41 -3.10 -9.33
N LEU A 108 -3.14 -3.39 -10.62
CA LEU A 108 -4.22 -3.57 -11.59
C LEU A 108 -5.01 -4.86 -11.32
N ILE A 109 -4.35 -6.00 -11.17
CA ILE A 109 -5.05 -7.26 -10.94
C ILE A 109 -5.89 -7.19 -9.66
N PRO A 110 -5.38 -6.82 -8.47
CA PRO A 110 -6.20 -6.70 -7.28
C PRO A 110 -7.34 -5.68 -7.42
N GLY A 111 -7.10 -4.56 -8.12
CA GLY A 111 -8.09 -3.50 -8.30
C GLY A 111 -9.24 -3.83 -9.25
N TYR A 112 -9.08 -4.81 -10.14
CA TYR A 112 -10.11 -5.22 -11.08
C TYR A 112 -10.79 -6.56 -10.71
N LEU A 113 -10.25 -7.31 -9.76
CA LEU A 113 -10.89 -8.53 -9.29
C LEU A 113 -12.10 -8.20 -8.40
N PRO A 114 -13.19 -8.97 -8.52
CA PRO A 114 -14.30 -8.87 -7.58
C PRO A 114 -13.84 -9.10 -6.13
N ASP A 115 -14.34 -8.30 -5.19
CA ASP A 115 -13.93 -8.33 -3.77
C ASP A 115 -13.93 -9.74 -3.17
N ARG A 116 -14.98 -10.53 -3.45
CA ARG A 116 -15.07 -11.92 -2.95
C ARG A 116 -13.95 -12.83 -3.45
N ILE A 117 -13.38 -12.56 -4.63
CA ILE A 117 -12.23 -13.31 -5.14
C ILE A 117 -10.98 -12.89 -4.38
N VAL A 118 -10.77 -11.58 -4.21
CA VAL A 118 -9.66 -11.03 -3.42
C VAL A 118 -9.70 -11.56 -1.99
N ASP A 119 -10.89 -11.54 -1.35
CA ASP A 119 -11.10 -12.06 0.01
C ASP A 119 -10.73 -13.55 0.13
N ARG A 120 -11.18 -14.37 -0.82
CA ARG A 120 -10.85 -15.81 -0.83
C ARG A 120 -9.35 -16.07 -0.99
N LEU A 121 -8.69 -15.33 -1.89
CA LEU A 121 -7.25 -15.45 -2.12
C LEU A 121 -6.47 -15.04 -0.87
N THR A 122 -6.87 -13.92 -0.25
CA THR A 122 -6.27 -13.42 0.99
C THR A 122 -6.49 -14.41 2.14
N ALA A 123 -7.71 -14.90 2.31
CA ALA A 123 -8.03 -15.89 3.34
C ALA A 123 -7.23 -17.19 3.16
N LYS A 124 -7.07 -17.67 1.92
CA LYS A 124 -6.23 -18.84 1.61
C LYS A 124 -4.76 -18.59 1.96
N MET A 125 -4.24 -17.43 1.58
CA MET A 125 -2.85 -17.04 1.83
C MET A 125 -2.55 -16.96 3.34
N LEU A 126 -3.46 -16.39 4.11
CA LEU A 126 -3.32 -16.22 5.56
C LEU A 126 -3.78 -17.43 6.36
N GLY A 127 -4.51 -18.38 5.75
CA GLY A 127 -5.03 -19.56 6.42
C GLY A 127 -6.23 -19.24 7.33
N LEU A 128 -7.09 -18.30 6.90
CA LEU A 128 -8.28 -17.87 7.65
C LEU A 128 -9.51 -18.79 7.47
N PHE A 129 -9.44 -19.79 6.61
CA PHE A 129 -10.52 -20.77 6.52
C PHE A 129 -10.49 -21.66 7.74
N LYS A 130 -11.61 -21.77 8.46
CA LYS A 130 -11.83 -22.82 9.45
C LYS A 130 -11.71 -24.17 8.75
N LYS A 131 -10.91 -25.07 9.32
CA LYS A 131 -10.90 -26.49 8.93
C LYS A 131 -12.22 -27.13 9.30
#